data_7e4aebe3aa05e3b9a8813169ec96881f
#
_entry.id   7e4aebe3aa05e3b9a8813169ec96881f
#
_cell.length_a   1.000
_cell.length_b   1.000
_cell.length_c   1.000
_cell.angle_alpha   90.00
_cell.angle_beta   90.00
_cell.angle_gamma   90.00
#
_symmetry.space_group_name_H-M   'P 1'
#
loop_
_entity.id
_entity.type
_entity.pdbx_description
1 polymer ?
#
loop_
_entity_poly.entity_id
_entity_poly.type
_entity_poly.pdbx_seq_one_letter_code
_entity_poly.pdbx_strand_id
1 'polypeptide(L)'
;MSGAFVVAKNPDPHSRLGYLLRVPLEGGLILKAREPWPTTTRVFCAEVEDGWPGDAEIIETLEVRSCRRRGVAVDLILERSRLNRSQFVFTKLKGGRPAIFWQTPKTVRNTKPGARVPTRRASGQTDLVIAIDTRERYGYRFAGRQVTVHKQALRCGDYALLDEDGAIQAAVERKTLEDLTSSLVDGSLQFALGDLAELERAVVVIEAGYADFLKLEHVPPGFVLDLLARLQVRFHAVPLVFAGSRKFAEEYTYRFLGAARADSSKVE
;
A
#
# COMPACT_ATOMS: atom_id res chain seq x y z
N MET A 1 5.47 10.63 -21.05
CA MET A 1 6.49 11.71 -21.06
C MET A 1 6.78 12.08 -19.60
N SER A 2 8.01 11.81 -19.12
CA SER A 2 8.37 12.17 -17.74
C SER A 2 8.64 13.68 -17.71
N GLY A 3 7.72 14.46 -17.13
CA GLY A 3 7.90 15.89 -16.94
C GLY A 3 8.99 16.17 -15.89
N ALA A 4 9.56 17.37 -15.87
CA ALA A 4 10.51 17.80 -14.86
C ALA A 4 9.79 18.25 -13.57
N PHE A 5 10.40 18.00 -12.43
CA PHE A 5 10.04 18.64 -11.17
C PHE A 5 10.69 20.01 -11.10
N VAL A 6 9.86 21.06 -10.94
CA VAL A 6 10.34 22.45 -10.97
C VAL A 6 10.09 23.10 -9.62
N VAL A 7 11.09 23.81 -9.11
CA VAL A 7 10.99 24.67 -7.92
C VAL A 7 11.21 26.11 -8.37
N ALA A 8 10.31 27.02 -7.99
CA ALA A 8 10.40 28.44 -8.26
C ALA A 8 10.08 29.26 -7.01
N LYS A 9 10.42 30.55 -7.02
CA LYS A 9 9.92 31.50 -6.04
C LYS A 9 8.44 31.79 -6.30
N ASN A 10 7.68 31.91 -5.24
CA ASN A 10 6.30 32.36 -5.34
C ASN A 10 6.29 33.89 -5.56
N PRO A 11 5.74 34.39 -6.68
CA PRO A 11 5.71 35.82 -6.96
C PRO A 11 4.76 36.62 -6.05
N ASP A 12 3.82 35.95 -5.37
CA ASP A 12 2.88 36.58 -4.44
C ASP A 12 3.59 37.02 -3.14
N PRO A 13 3.85 38.32 -2.92
CA PRO A 13 4.55 38.82 -1.73
C PRO A 13 3.76 38.69 -0.44
N HIS A 14 2.44 38.46 -0.51
CA HIS A 14 1.57 38.28 0.63
C HIS A 14 1.43 36.84 1.08
N SER A 15 1.95 35.89 0.26
CA SER A 15 1.89 34.48 0.57
C SER A 15 2.93 34.09 1.64
N ARG A 16 2.48 33.35 2.68
CA ARG A 16 3.39 32.73 3.65
C ARG A 16 4.11 31.49 3.11
N LEU A 17 3.77 31.07 1.90
CA LEU A 17 4.35 29.93 1.18
C LEU A 17 5.22 30.51 0.05
N GLY A 18 6.52 30.67 0.33
CA GLY A 18 7.44 31.41 -0.53
C GLY A 18 7.91 30.67 -1.78
N TYR A 19 7.50 29.43 -2.00
CA TYR A 19 7.93 28.61 -3.13
C TYR A 19 6.77 28.00 -3.88
N LEU A 20 6.97 27.80 -5.19
CA LEU A 20 6.09 27.06 -6.08
C LEU A 20 6.78 25.76 -6.50
N LEU A 21 6.01 24.70 -6.56
CA LEU A 21 6.45 23.38 -7.00
C LEU A 21 5.55 22.93 -8.15
N ARG A 22 6.15 22.56 -9.28
CA ARG A 22 5.46 21.82 -10.35
C ARG A 22 5.83 20.36 -10.24
N VAL A 23 4.89 19.54 -9.82
CA VAL A 23 5.05 18.09 -9.66
C VAL A 23 4.54 17.42 -10.94
N PRO A 24 5.34 16.60 -11.65
CA PRO A 24 4.97 15.99 -12.92
C PRO A 24 4.09 14.74 -12.69
N LEU A 25 2.97 14.95 -12.06
CA LEU A 25 1.91 13.95 -11.91
C LEU A 25 0.99 14.00 -13.12
N GLU A 26 0.39 12.89 -13.49
CA GLU A 26 -0.62 12.83 -14.52
C GLU A 26 -1.79 13.76 -14.17
N GLY A 27 -2.15 14.66 -15.09
CA GLY A 27 -3.09 15.77 -14.82
C GLY A 27 -2.45 17.06 -14.32
N GLY A 28 -1.15 17.06 -13.98
CA GLY A 28 -0.42 18.20 -13.44
C GLY A 28 -0.76 18.48 -11.97
N LEU A 29 0.24 18.84 -11.17
CA LEU A 29 0.05 19.25 -9.78
C LEU A 29 0.95 20.44 -9.48
N ILE A 30 0.36 21.58 -9.12
CA ILE A 30 1.06 22.79 -8.74
C ILE A 30 0.79 23.05 -7.26
N LEU A 31 1.88 23.23 -6.49
CA LEU A 31 1.80 23.45 -5.05
C LEU A 31 2.53 24.72 -4.65
N LYS A 32 1.98 25.46 -3.68
CA LYS A 32 2.74 26.44 -2.88
C LYS A 32 3.38 25.70 -1.70
N ALA A 33 4.64 25.98 -1.39
CA ALA A 33 5.38 25.36 -0.31
C ALA A 33 6.09 26.39 0.56
N ARG A 34 6.30 26.06 1.84
CA ARG A 34 7.03 26.95 2.77
C ARG A 34 8.54 26.94 2.49
N GLU A 35 9.09 25.82 2.04
CA GLU A 35 10.52 25.62 1.81
C GLU A 35 10.74 24.92 0.47
N PRO A 36 11.90 25.12 -0.17
CA PRO A 36 12.20 24.54 -1.48
C PRO A 36 12.49 23.03 -1.43
N TRP A 37 12.76 22.49 -0.22
CA TRP A 37 12.99 21.06 0.02
C TRP A 37 12.83 20.70 1.51
N PRO A 38 12.18 19.57 1.85
CA PRO A 38 12.06 19.11 3.24
C PRO A 38 13.38 18.53 3.75
N THR A 39 14.11 19.29 4.57
CA THR A 39 15.42 18.90 5.11
C THR A 39 15.34 18.27 6.50
N THR A 40 14.77 18.98 7.48
CA THR A 40 14.70 18.58 8.89
C THR A 40 13.30 18.21 9.33
N THR A 41 12.28 18.93 8.84
CA THR A 41 10.87 18.74 9.14
C THR A 41 10.09 18.57 7.85
N ARG A 42 8.85 18.06 7.95
CA ARG A 42 7.94 18.06 6.82
C ARG A 42 7.52 19.48 6.48
N VAL A 43 7.41 19.78 5.19
CA VAL A 43 7.02 21.07 4.66
C VAL A 43 5.51 21.08 4.40
N PHE A 44 4.81 22.09 4.89
CA PHE A 44 3.41 22.31 4.56
C PHE A 44 3.31 22.86 3.14
N CYS A 45 2.37 22.28 2.35
CA CYS A 45 2.05 22.71 1.00
C CYS A 45 0.55 22.94 0.86
N ALA A 46 0.19 23.79 -0.09
CA ALA A 46 -1.19 24.01 -0.52
C ALA A 46 -1.27 23.94 -2.04
N GLU A 47 -2.34 23.39 -2.56
CA GLU A 47 -2.58 23.30 -4.00
C GLU A 47 -2.87 24.68 -4.61
N VAL A 48 -2.47 24.87 -5.87
CA VAL A 48 -2.71 26.08 -6.65
C VAL A 48 -3.64 25.73 -7.80
N GLU A 49 -4.82 26.30 -7.79
CA GLU A 49 -5.85 26.05 -8.82
C GLU A 49 -5.68 26.94 -10.06
N ASP A 50 -5.12 28.14 -9.87
CA ASP A 50 -4.98 29.16 -10.92
C ASP A 50 -3.85 28.89 -11.97
N GLY A 51 -3.20 27.72 -11.86
CA GLY A 51 -2.11 27.34 -12.74
C GLY A 51 -0.74 27.91 -12.34
N TRP A 52 0.24 27.76 -13.22
CA TRP A 52 1.62 28.23 -12.97
C TRP A 52 1.74 29.71 -13.33
N PRO A 53 2.18 30.59 -12.40
CA PRO A 53 2.38 32.00 -12.68
C PRO A 53 3.48 32.21 -13.72
N GLY A 54 3.22 33.08 -14.72
CA GLY A 54 4.17 33.36 -15.79
C GLY A 54 5.43 34.11 -15.37
N ASP A 55 5.38 34.82 -14.25
CA ASP A 55 6.43 35.60 -13.63
C ASP A 55 7.20 34.84 -12.50
N ALA A 56 6.94 33.57 -12.32
CA ALA A 56 7.61 32.75 -11.32
C ALA A 56 9.09 32.55 -11.66
N GLU A 57 10.00 33.05 -10.82
CA GLU A 57 11.45 32.86 -10.94
C GLU A 57 11.83 31.42 -10.64
N ILE A 58 12.25 30.65 -11.66
CA ILE A 58 12.68 29.28 -11.51
C ILE A 58 14.01 29.21 -10.76
N ILE A 59 14.05 28.46 -9.66
CA ILE A 59 15.24 28.20 -8.84
C ILE A 59 15.94 26.94 -9.32
N GLU A 60 15.17 25.86 -9.55
CA GLU A 60 15.73 24.56 -9.89
C GLU A 60 14.75 23.77 -10.78
N THR A 61 15.29 23.09 -11.77
CA THR A 61 14.55 22.13 -12.62
C THR A 61 15.26 20.79 -12.52
N LEU A 62 14.54 19.75 -12.11
CA LEU A 62 15.09 18.44 -11.80
C LEU A 62 14.43 17.36 -12.66
N GLU A 63 15.26 16.50 -13.23
CA GLU A 63 14.77 15.31 -13.93
C GLU A 63 14.13 14.32 -12.95
N VAL A 64 13.03 13.70 -13.37
CA VAL A 64 12.24 12.81 -12.55
C VAL A 64 12.36 11.38 -13.06
N ARG A 65 12.88 10.49 -12.22
CA ARG A 65 12.90 9.06 -12.46
C ARG A 65 11.52 8.43 -12.33
N SER A 66 10.74 8.87 -11.34
CA SER A 66 9.38 8.37 -11.09
C SER A 66 8.57 9.39 -10.29
N CYS A 67 7.31 9.61 -10.72
CA CYS A 67 6.31 10.35 -9.96
C CYS A 67 5.00 9.59 -10.06
N ARG A 68 4.52 9.01 -8.94
CA ARG A 68 3.33 8.16 -8.94
C ARG A 68 2.47 8.41 -7.72
N ARG A 69 1.16 8.47 -7.94
CA ARG A 69 0.18 8.50 -6.85
C ARG A 69 -0.07 7.10 -6.32
N ARG A 70 -0.07 6.95 -4.98
CA ARG A 70 -0.41 5.72 -4.27
C ARG A 70 -1.35 6.08 -3.12
N GLY A 71 -2.64 5.85 -3.31
CA GLY A 71 -3.65 6.28 -2.34
C GLY A 71 -3.56 7.78 -2.04
N VAL A 72 -3.37 8.11 -0.77
CA VAL A 72 -3.27 9.51 -0.30
C VAL A 72 -1.89 10.14 -0.46
N ALA A 73 -0.95 9.49 -1.11
CA ALA A 73 0.41 9.98 -1.27
C ALA A 73 0.86 10.02 -2.73
N VAL A 74 1.72 10.98 -3.05
CA VAL A 74 2.45 11.05 -4.31
C VAL A 74 3.94 10.85 -4.01
N ASP A 75 4.49 9.74 -4.51
CA ASP A 75 5.91 9.42 -4.41
C ASP A 75 6.67 10.09 -5.54
N LEU A 76 7.71 10.87 -5.20
CA LEU A 76 8.60 11.54 -6.14
C LEU A 76 10.02 11.01 -5.98
N ILE A 77 10.59 10.51 -7.07
CA ILE A 77 11.99 10.08 -7.17
C ILE A 77 12.68 10.89 -8.27
N LEU A 78 13.68 11.67 -7.87
CA LEU A 78 14.47 12.52 -8.75
C LEU A 78 15.71 11.78 -9.28
N GLU A 79 16.19 12.20 -10.44
CA GLU A 79 17.42 11.69 -11.08
C GLU A 79 18.65 12.41 -10.52
N ARG A 80 18.89 12.30 -9.21
CA ARG A 80 20.06 12.85 -8.54
C ARG A 80 20.57 11.90 -7.45
N SER A 81 21.84 11.99 -7.08
CA SER A 81 22.48 11.06 -6.14
C SER A 81 22.04 11.23 -4.68
N ARG A 82 21.71 12.45 -4.26
CA ARG A 82 21.32 12.77 -2.89
C ARG A 82 19.97 13.48 -2.86
N LEU A 83 19.23 13.34 -1.74
CA LEU A 83 17.91 13.97 -1.56
C LEU A 83 16.95 13.67 -2.73
N ASN A 84 17.03 12.48 -3.28
CA ASN A 84 16.34 12.09 -4.49
C ASN A 84 14.94 11.52 -4.25
N ARG A 85 14.56 11.24 -3.00
CA ARG A 85 13.25 10.64 -2.66
C ARG A 85 12.47 11.53 -1.72
N SER A 86 11.23 11.79 -2.08
CA SER A 86 10.27 12.51 -1.25
C SER A 86 8.84 12.05 -1.54
N GLN A 87 7.92 12.48 -0.70
CA GLN A 87 6.53 12.10 -0.77
C GLN A 87 5.65 13.30 -0.39
N PHE A 88 4.62 13.56 -1.18
CA PHE A 88 3.54 14.49 -0.85
C PHE A 88 2.38 13.69 -0.27
N VAL A 89 1.99 13.98 0.96
CA VAL A 89 0.90 13.28 1.67
C VAL A 89 -0.30 14.20 1.77
N PHE A 90 -1.38 13.82 1.14
CA PHE A 90 -2.66 14.53 1.19
C PHE A 90 -3.42 14.09 2.45
N THR A 91 -3.92 15.05 3.22
CA THR A 91 -4.58 14.78 4.49
C THR A 91 -5.57 15.91 4.82
N LYS A 92 -6.34 15.74 5.89
CA LYS A 92 -7.22 16.79 6.44
C LYS A 92 -6.68 17.22 7.80
N LEU A 93 -6.65 18.50 8.08
CA LEU A 93 -6.36 19.08 9.39
C LEU A 93 -7.57 18.98 10.32
N LYS A 94 -7.37 19.26 11.61
CA LYS A 94 -8.49 19.45 12.55
C LYS A 94 -9.44 20.50 11.97
N GLY A 95 -10.73 20.15 11.83
CA GLY A 95 -11.73 20.98 11.16
C GLY A 95 -11.94 20.70 9.66
N GLY A 96 -11.40 19.57 9.14
CA GLY A 96 -11.72 19.07 7.80
C GLY A 96 -11.00 19.77 6.63
N ARG A 97 -10.19 20.81 6.89
CA ARG A 97 -9.46 21.54 5.83
C ARG A 97 -8.40 20.65 5.16
N PRO A 98 -8.35 20.59 3.83
CA PRO A 98 -7.32 19.84 3.13
C PRO A 98 -5.92 20.41 3.43
N ALA A 99 -4.93 19.54 3.48
CA ALA A 99 -3.53 19.89 3.69
C ALA A 99 -2.63 18.88 3.01
N ILE A 100 -1.52 19.35 2.49
CA ILE A 100 -0.50 18.53 1.86
C ILE A 100 0.79 18.70 2.65
N PHE A 101 1.42 17.58 3.02
CA PHE A 101 2.73 17.59 3.65
C PHE A 101 3.77 16.94 2.77
N TRP A 102 4.79 17.72 2.41
CA TRP A 102 5.95 17.24 1.69
C TRP A 102 7.02 16.76 2.66
N GLN A 103 7.49 15.54 2.49
CA GLN A 103 8.40 14.88 3.44
C GLN A 103 9.42 13.99 2.74
N THR A 104 10.58 13.81 3.37
CA THR A 104 11.60 12.83 2.99
C THR A 104 11.56 11.63 3.96
N PRO A 105 12.20 10.48 3.65
CA PRO A 105 12.32 9.39 4.62
C PRO A 105 12.96 9.80 5.95
N LYS A 106 13.86 10.81 5.92
CA LYS A 106 14.49 11.38 7.13
C LYS A 106 13.48 12.15 7.97
N THR A 107 12.67 13.02 7.34
CA THR A 107 11.67 13.82 8.06
C THR A 107 10.56 12.94 8.63
N VAL A 108 10.17 11.85 7.95
CA VAL A 108 9.21 10.86 8.46
C VAL A 108 9.72 10.22 9.76
N ARG A 109 10.97 9.80 9.79
CA ARG A 109 11.58 9.23 11.01
C ARG A 109 11.60 10.21 12.18
N ASN A 110 11.90 11.47 11.91
CA ASN A 110 11.98 12.52 12.93
C ASN A 110 10.60 12.89 13.51
N THR A 111 9.53 12.81 12.67
CA THR A 111 8.17 13.20 13.09
C THR A 111 7.37 12.07 13.72
N LYS A 112 7.80 10.82 13.61
CA LYS A 112 7.13 9.65 14.19
C LYS A 112 8.07 8.80 15.06
N PRO A 113 8.77 9.37 16.06
CA PRO A 113 9.54 8.55 16.99
C PRO A 113 8.56 7.73 17.82
N GLY A 114 8.56 6.41 17.64
CA GLY A 114 7.82 5.48 18.48
C GLY A 114 6.31 5.44 18.28
N ALA A 115 5.82 5.50 17.04
CA ALA A 115 4.41 5.22 16.76
C ALA A 115 4.04 3.85 17.32
N ARG A 116 3.33 3.80 18.46
CA ARG A 116 2.77 2.57 19.02
C ARG A 116 1.64 2.11 18.11
N VAL A 117 1.85 1.05 17.36
CA VAL A 117 0.76 0.38 16.65
C VAL A 117 -0.11 -0.32 17.70
N PRO A 118 -1.42 -0.02 17.79
CA PRO A 118 -2.28 -0.71 18.73
C PRO A 118 -2.29 -2.21 18.43
N THR A 119 -1.86 -3.05 19.39
CA THR A 119 -1.73 -4.49 19.18
C THR A 119 -3.06 -5.22 19.05
N ARG A 120 -4.14 -4.66 19.61
CA ARG A 120 -5.48 -5.25 19.58
C ARG A 120 -6.34 -4.83 18.38
N ARG A 121 -5.94 -3.79 17.66
CA ARG A 121 -6.69 -3.24 16.51
C ARG A 121 -5.80 -3.24 15.28
N ALA A 122 -6.26 -3.83 14.19
CA ALA A 122 -5.58 -3.75 12.92
C ALA A 122 -5.73 -2.33 12.36
N SER A 123 -4.61 -1.64 12.13
CA SER A 123 -4.56 -0.27 11.60
C SER A 123 -5.46 0.75 12.33
N GLY A 124 -5.77 0.48 13.62
CA GLY A 124 -6.65 1.33 14.44
C GLY A 124 -8.15 1.15 14.18
N GLN A 125 -8.56 0.23 13.32
CA GLN A 125 -9.97 -0.03 13.02
C GLN A 125 -10.70 -0.58 14.24
N THR A 126 -11.88 -0.03 14.54
CA THR A 126 -12.72 -0.43 15.68
C THR A 126 -13.84 -1.38 15.28
N ASP A 127 -14.23 -1.34 14.02
CA ASP A 127 -15.42 -1.96 13.42
C ASP A 127 -15.07 -2.80 12.18
N LEU A 128 -13.90 -3.46 12.20
CA LEU A 128 -13.50 -4.33 11.11
C LEU A 128 -14.46 -5.51 11.00
N VAL A 129 -15.01 -5.69 9.79
CA VAL A 129 -15.88 -6.83 9.44
C VAL A 129 -15.15 -7.66 8.40
N ILE A 130 -14.99 -8.97 8.66
CA ILE A 130 -14.34 -9.92 7.76
C ILE A 130 -15.35 -10.98 7.31
N ALA A 131 -15.55 -11.09 6.01
CA ALA A 131 -16.27 -12.22 5.42
C ALA A 131 -15.33 -13.42 5.28
N ILE A 132 -15.82 -14.61 5.70
CA ILE A 132 -15.12 -15.88 5.54
C ILE A 132 -15.90 -16.71 4.52
N ASP A 133 -15.20 -17.26 3.52
CA ASP A 133 -15.85 -18.09 2.51
C ASP A 133 -16.56 -19.29 3.15
N THR A 134 -17.74 -19.62 2.66
CA THR A 134 -18.52 -20.77 3.16
C THR A 134 -17.82 -22.10 2.95
N ARG A 135 -16.93 -22.20 1.98
CA ARG A 135 -16.10 -23.37 1.67
C ARG A 135 -14.94 -23.56 2.65
N GLU A 136 -14.53 -22.47 3.35
CA GLU A 136 -13.46 -22.53 4.35
C GLU A 136 -13.95 -23.26 5.61
N ARG A 137 -13.58 -24.55 5.74
CA ARG A 137 -14.04 -25.41 6.83
C ARG A 137 -13.35 -25.10 8.17
N TYR A 138 -12.08 -24.73 8.11
CA TYR A 138 -11.22 -24.52 9.27
C TYR A 138 -10.76 -23.06 9.36
N GLY A 139 -11.70 -22.12 9.17
CA GLY A 139 -11.42 -20.70 9.18
C GLY A 139 -10.73 -20.18 10.45
N TYR A 140 -10.06 -19.06 10.33
CA TYR A 140 -9.48 -18.35 11.45
C TYR A 140 -10.57 -17.86 12.41
N ARG A 141 -10.26 -17.87 13.69
CA ARG A 141 -11.20 -17.44 14.75
C ARG A 141 -11.02 -15.99 15.13
N PHE A 142 -9.85 -15.41 14.86
CA PHE A 142 -9.43 -14.05 15.25
C PHE A 142 -9.64 -13.78 16.74
N ALA A 143 -9.41 -14.81 17.57
CA ALA A 143 -9.66 -14.76 19.02
C ALA A 143 -8.90 -13.59 19.69
N GLY A 144 -9.61 -12.79 20.49
CA GLY A 144 -9.03 -11.63 21.18
C GLY A 144 -8.75 -10.42 20.28
N ARG A 145 -9.24 -10.42 19.03
CA ARG A 145 -9.16 -9.29 18.10
C ARG A 145 -10.48 -8.51 18.09
N GLN A 146 -10.41 -7.22 17.79
CA GLN A 146 -11.59 -6.40 17.51
C GLN A 146 -11.98 -6.58 16.04
N VAL A 147 -12.84 -7.56 15.80
CA VAL A 147 -13.34 -7.90 14.47
C VAL A 147 -14.65 -8.64 14.60
N THR A 148 -15.57 -8.38 13.72
CA THR A 148 -16.78 -9.17 13.50
C THR A 148 -16.54 -10.08 12.30
N VAL A 149 -16.87 -11.34 12.42
CA VAL A 149 -16.75 -12.31 11.33
C VAL A 149 -18.11 -12.87 10.95
N HIS A 150 -18.35 -13.06 9.66
CA HIS A 150 -19.52 -13.75 9.15
C HIS A 150 -19.14 -14.68 8.00
N LYS A 151 -19.95 -15.71 7.76
CA LYS A 151 -19.76 -16.62 6.62
C LYS A 151 -20.59 -16.17 5.44
N GLN A 152 -19.96 -16.09 4.28
CA GLN A 152 -20.59 -15.71 3.02
C GLN A 152 -19.85 -16.39 1.87
N ALA A 153 -20.54 -16.76 0.79
CA ALA A 153 -19.90 -17.26 -0.41
C ALA A 153 -19.11 -16.12 -1.06
N LEU A 154 -17.81 -16.32 -1.26
CA LEU A 154 -16.91 -15.37 -1.91
C LEU A 154 -16.62 -15.81 -3.35
N ARG A 155 -16.49 -14.85 -4.26
CA ARG A 155 -16.05 -15.10 -5.64
C ARG A 155 -14.63 -15.66 -5.67
N CYS A 156 -13.73 -15.10 -4.85
CA CYS A 156 -12.34 -15.53 -4.72
C CYS A 156 -11.80 -15.24 -3.32
N GLY A 157 -10.76 -15.98 -2.91
CA GLY A 157 -10.17 -15.90 -1.58
C GLY A 157 -10.98 -16.57 -0.50
N ASP A 158 -10.36 -16.81 0.65
CA ASP A 158 -10.97 -17.43 1.83
C ASP A 158 -11.48 -16.40 2.84
N TYR A 159 -10.88 -15.19 2.84
CA TYR A 159 -11.23 -14.05 3.71
C TYR A 159 -11.29 -12.79 2.88
N ALA A 160 -12.29 -11.95 3.12
CA ALA A 160 -12.46 -10.71 2.38
C ALA A 160 -12.98 -9.56 3.23
N LEU A 161 -12.66 -8.34 2.78
CA LEU A 161 -13.42 -7.14 3.06
C LEU A 161 -14.40 -6.91 1.92
N LEU A 162 -15.63 -6.60 2.27
CA LEU A 162 -16.68 -6.24 1.32
C LEU A 162 -17.03 -4.75 1.51
N ASP A 163 -17.44 -4.12 0.43
CA ASP A 163 -18.08 -2.81 0.48
C ASP A 163 -19.59 -2.93 0.79
N GLU A 164 -20.29 -1.81 0.75
CA GLU A 164 -21.73 -1.74 1.04
C GLU A 164 -22.58 -2.50 0.01
N ASP A 165 -22.08 -2.62 -1.22
CA ASP A 165 -22.71 -3.34 -2.32
C ASP A 165 -22.36 -4.83 -2.34
N GLY A 166 -21.50 -5.29 -1.42
CA GLY A 166 -21.02 -6.66 -1.31
C GLY A 166 -19.87 -7.01 -2.27
N ALA A 167 -19.27 -6.03 -2.95
CA ALA A 167 -18.09 -6.26 -3.78
C ALA A 167 -16.81 -6.41 -2.93
N ILE A 168 -15.88 -7.24 -3.39
CA ILE A 168 -14.63 -7.52 -2.66
C ILE A 168 -13.67 -6.34 -2.82
N GLN A 169 -13.36 -5.63 -1.74
CA GLN A 169 -12.35 -4.57 -1.67
C GLN A 169 -10.94 -5.12 -1.43
N ALA A 170 -10.84 -6.21 -0.68
CA ALA A 170 -9.57 -6.89 -0.43
C ALA A 170 -9.82 -8.36 -0.13
N ALA A 171 -8.94 -9.25 -0.60
CA ALA A 171 -9.04 -10.68 -0.36
C ALA A 171 -7.74 -11.30 0.13
N VAL A 172 -7.88 -12.36 0.91
CA VAL A 172 -6.78 -13.22 1.37
C VAL A 172 -7.13 -14.66 1.02
N GLU A 173 -6.25 -15.30 0.26
CA GLU A 173 -6.26 -16.74 0.02
C GLU A 173 -5.32 -17.40 1.05
N ARG A 174 -5.80 -18.42 1.75
CA ARG A 174 -5.04 -19.16 2.74
C ARG A 174 -4.55 -20.48 2.13
N LYS A 175 -3.30 -20.83 2.39
CA LYS A 175 -2.73 -22.12 1.97
C LYS A 175 -1.93 -22.76 3.10
N THR A 176 -2.13 -24.07 3.32
CA THR A 176 -1.09 -24.87 4.00
C THR A 176 0.07 -25.13 3.04
N LEU A 177 1.20 -25.68 3.53
CA LEU A 177 2.31 -26.05 2.66
C LEU A 177 1.92 -27.15 1.68
N GLU A 178 1.15 -28.12 2.15
CA GLU A 178 0.65 -29.24 1.36
C GLU A 178 -0.31 -28.77 0.25
N ASP A 179 -1.28 -27.91 0.59
CA ASP A 179 -2.23 -27.34 -0.37
C ASP A 179 -1.51 -26.49 -1.41
N LEU A 180 -0.52 -25.68 -0.98
CA LEU A 180 0.31 -24.89 -1.87
C LEU A 180 1.08 -25.76 -2.83
N THR A 181 1.77 -26.80 -2.33
CA THR A 181 2.57 -27.72 -3.14
C THR A 181 1.70 -28.45 -4.14
N SER A 182 0.55 -28.98 -3.70
CA SER A 182 -0.40 -29.66 -4.55
C SER A 182 -0.89 -28.77 -5.68
N SER A 183 -1.33 -27.53 -5.32
CA SER A 183 -1.88 -26.58 -6.29
C SER A 183 -0.83 -25.97 -7.23
N LEU A 184 0.45 -25.98 -6.84
CA LEU A 184 1.56 -25.67 -7.74
C LEU A 184 1.77 -26.75 -8.78
N VAL A 185 1.75 -28.01 -8.36
CA VAL A 185 2.02 -29.16 -9.23
C VAL A 185 0.87 -29.41 -10.22
N ASP A 186 -0.38 -29.31 -9.77
CA ASP A 186 -1.56 -29.48 -10.61
C ASP A 186 -1.95 -28.24 -11.42
N GLY A 187 -1.31 -27.11 -11.15
CA GLY A 187 -1.52 -25.83 -11.85
C GLY A 187 -2.76 -25.04 -11.37
N SER A 188 -3.51 -25.52 -10.37
CA SER A 188 -4.74 -24.85 -9.90
C SER A 188 -4.45 -23.51 -9.22
N LEU A 189 -3.28 -23.33 -8.61
CA LEU A 189 -2.87 -22.06 -8.02
C LEU A 189 -2.85 -20.91 -9.05
N GLN A 190 -2.51 -21.20 -10.30
CA GLN A 190 -2.49 -20.18 -11.35
C GLN A 190 -3.86 -19.55 -11.58
N PHE A 191 -4.94 -20.35 -11.54
CA PHE A 191 -6.31 -19.86 -11.69
C PHE A 191 -6.72 -19.00 -10.47
N ALA A 192 -6.43 -19.47 -9.25
CA ALA A 192 -6.69 -18.70 -8.05
C ALA A 192 -5.94 -17.35 -8.04
N LEU A 193 -4.68 -17.33 -8.47
CA LEU A 193 -3.91 -16.10 -8.61
C LEU A 193 -4.47 -15.19 -9.71
N GLY A 194 -5.04 -15.75 -10.78
CA GLY A 194 -5.73 -15.00 -11.83
C GLY A 194 -6.93 -14.24 -11.27
N ASP A 195 -7.80 -14.92 -10.54
CA ASP A 195 -8.98 -14.32 -9.92
C ASP A 195 -8.61 -13.24 -8.88
N LEU A 196 -7.56 -13.49 -8.10
CA LEU A 196 -7.05 -12.54 -7.10
C LEU A 196 -6.40 -11.32 -7.74
N ALA A 197 -5.77 -11.46 -8.90
CA ALA A 197 -5.11 -10.36 -9.60
C ALA A 197 -6.09 -9.33 -10.18
N GLU A 198 -7.37 -9.68 -10.34
CA GLU A 198 -8.44 -8.76 -10.69
C GLU A 198 -8.82 -7.79 -9.56
N LEU A 199 -8.37 -8.07 -8.33
CA LEU A 199 -8.63 -7.24 -7.17
C LEU A 199 -7.52 -6.22 -6.97
N GLU A 200 -7.89 -5.02 -6.52
CA GLU A 200 -6.92 -3.97 -6.18
C GLU A 200 -5.99 -4.40 -5.04
N ARG A 201 -6.52 -5.20 -4.10
CA ARG A 201 -5.79 -5.66 -2.92
C ARG A 201 -6.03 -7.15 -2.69
N ALA A 202 -5.02 -7.95 -2.97
CA ALA A 202 -5.08 -9.39 -2.69
C ALA A 202 -3.73 -9.91 -2.20
N VAL A 203 -3.76 -11.04 -1.48
CA VAL A 203 -2.56 -11.72 -0.99
C VAL A 203 -2.85 -13.21 -0.78
N VAL A 204 -1.86 -14.05 -1.05
CA VAL A 204 -1.86 -15.45 -0.61
C VAL A 204 -1.03 -15.56 0.66
N VAL A 205 -1.61 -16.13 1.73
CA VAL A 205 -0.93 -16.33 3.01
C VAL A 205 -0.70 -17.81 3.24
N ILE A 206 0.57 -18.19 3.39
CA ILE A 206 1.02 -19.57 3.55
C ILE A 206 1.32 -19.84 5.04
N GLU A 207 0.72 -20.91 5.59
CA GLU A 207 0.86 -21.32 6.99
C GLU A 207 2.20 -22.02 7.32
N ALA A 208 3.22 -21.78 6.49
CA ALA A 208 4.55 -22.36 6.61
C ALA A 208 5.64 -21.31 6.39
N GLY A 209 6.87 -21.62 6.76
CA GLY A 209 8.05 -20.85 6.39
C GLY A 209 8.55 -21.24 4.99
N TYR A 210 9.22 -20.31 4.30
CA TYR A 210 9.79 -20.58 2.98
C TYR A 210 10.80 -21.76 3.00
N ALA A 211 11.56 -21.91 4.09
CA ALA A 211 12.50 -23.02 4.26
C ALA A 211 11.83 -24.39 4.45
N ASP A 212 10.52 -24.43 4.74
CA ASP A 212 9.82 -25.69 4.96
C ASP A 212 9.65 -26.51 3.66
N PHE A 213 9.82 -25.89 2.49
CA PHE A 213 9.92 -26.62 1.24
C PHE A 213 11.04 -27.67 1.21
N LEU A 214 12.14 -27.43 1.95
CA LEU A 214 13.23 -28.39 2.06
C LEU A 214 12.85 -29.69 2.79
N LYS A 215 11.70 -29.71 3.48
CA LYS A 215 11.17 -30.85 4.20
C LYS A 215 10.20 -31.70 3.38
N LEU A 216 9.90 -31.30 2.13
CA LEU A 216 9.03 -32.06 1.25
C LEU A 216 9.66 -33.38 0.83
N GLU A 217 8.96 -34.48 1.06
CA GLU A 217 9.46 -35.84 0.80
C GLU A 217 9.04 -36.36 -0.59
N HIS A 218 7.89 -35.92 -1.11
CA HIS A 218 7.27 -36.49 -2.29
C HIS A 218 7.46 -35.69 -3.59
N VAL A 219 7.94 -34.45 -3.45
CA VAL A 219 8.18 -33.55 -4.60
C VAL A 219 9.55 -32.91 -4.45
N PRO A 220 10.40 -32.89 -5.50
CA PRO A 220 11.69 -32.23 -5.41
C PRO A 220 11.54 -30.75 -5.05
N PRO A 221 12.16 -30.26 -3.95
CA PRO A 221 12.01 -28.86 -3.52
C PRO A 221 12.36 -27.84 -4.60
N GLY A 222 13.43 -28.08 -5.37
CA GLY A 222 13.84 -27.17 -6.44
C GLY A 222 12.80 -26.99 -7.53
N PHE A 223 12.06 -28.05 -7.87
CA PHE A 223 10.97 -27.98 -8.85
C PHE A 223 9.82 -27.10 -8.35
N VAL A 224 9.39 -27.29 -7.10
CA VAL A 224 8.31 -26.49 -6.48
C VAL A 224 8.72 -25.02 -6.35
N LEU A 225 9.96 -24.75 -5.95
CA LEU A 225 10.49 -23.40 -5.83
C LEU A 225 10.59 -22.68 -7.17
N ASP A 226 10.93 -23.39 -8.26
CA ASP A 226 10.96 -22.83 -9.62
C ASP A 226 9.54 -22.49 -10.12
N LEU A 227 8.56 -23.39 -9.91
CA LEU A 227 7.16 -23.11 -10.22
C LEU A 227 6.63 -21.89 -9.45
N LEU A 228 6.92 -21.83 -8.17
CA LEU A 228 6.54 -20.69 -7.29
C LEU A 228 7.13 -19.38 -7.81
N ALA A 229 8.41 -19.36 -8.13
CA ALA A 229 9.09 -18.18 -8.68
C ALA A 229 8.47 -17.71 -10.00
N ARG A 230 8.16 -18.62 -10.91
CA ARG A 230 7.48 -18.32 -12.19
C ARG A 230 6.10 -17.69 -11.97
N LEU A 231 5.30 -18.26 -11.05
CA LEU A 231 3.98 -17.71 -10.73
C LEU A 231 4.08 -16.31 -10.08
N GLN A 232 5.05 -16.10 -9.19
CA GLN A 232 5.23 -14.80 -8.54
C GLN A 232 5.67 -13.70 -9.53
N VAL A 233 6.48 -14.06 -10.54
CA VAL A 233 6.83 -13.13 -11.63
C VAL A 233 5.60 -12.80 -12.48
N ARG A 234 4.80 -13.83 -12.82
CA ARG A 234 3.60 -13.65 -13.64
C ARG A 234 2.50 -12.85 -12.92
N PHE A 235 2.27 -13.13 -11.65
CA PHE A 235 1.23 -12.51 -10.82
C PHE A 235 1.85 -11.61 -9.76
N HIS A 236 2.73 -10.70 -10.16
CA HIS A 236 3.49 -9.81 -9.28
C HIS A 236 2.61 -8.88 -8.41
N ALA A 237 1.35 -8.65 -8.81
CA ALA A 237 0.38 -7.87 -8.05
C ALA A 237 -0.20 -8.62 -6.84
N VAL A 238 -0.09 -9.96 -6.80
CA VAL A 238 -0.59 -10.80 -5.71
C VAL A 238 0.60 -11.36 -4.91
N PRO A 239 0.99 -10.74 -3.79
CA PRO A 239 2.10 -11.23 -2.97
C PRO A 239 1.83 -12.62 -2.40
N LEU A 240 2.89 -13.43 -2.28
CA LEU A 240 2.89 -14.71 -1.55
C LEU A 240 3.64 -14.50 -0.23
N VAL A 241 2.93 -14.65 0.90
CA VAL A 241 3.48 -14.38 2.24
C VAL A 241 3.60 -15.65 3.05
N PHE A 242 4.82 -16.05 3.33
CA PHE A 242 5.14 -17.20 4.18
C PHE A 242 5.12 -16.77 5.65
N ALA A 243 4.05 -17.08 6.34
CA ALA A 243 3.83 -16.65 7.72
C ALA A 243 4.49 -17.53 8.78
N GLY A 244 5.08 -18.66 8.39
CA GLY A 244 5.79 -19.57 9.29
C GLY A 244 4.91 -20.44 10.18
N SER A 245 3.64 -20.08 10.37
CA SER A 245 2.67 -20.89 11.13
C SER A 245 1.25 -20.38 10.91
N ARG A 246 0.26 -21.23 11.22
CA ARG A 246 -1.17 -20.88 11.19
C ARG A 246 -1.49 -19.66 12.07
N LYS A 247 -0.87 -19.56 13.25
CA LYS A 247 -1.08 -18.44 14.17
C LYS A 247 -0.63 -17.10 13.55
N PHE A 248 0.53 -17.09 12.91
CA PHE A 248 1.03 -15.90 12.25
C PHE A 248 0.30 -15.59 10.94
N ALA A 249 -0.18 -16.61 10.24
CA ALA A 249 -1.02 -16.44 9.06
C ALA A 249 -2.36 -15.75 9.42
N GLU A 250 -3.03 -16.20 10.51
CA GLU A 250 -4.21 -15.53 11.07
C GLU A 250 -3.93 -14.08 11.46
N GLU A 251 -2.80 -13.82 12.12
CA GLU A 251 -2.39 -12.47 12.51
C GLU A 251 -2.12 -11.59 11.29
N TYR A 252 -1.44 -12.12 10.28
CA TYR A 252 -1.17 -11.39 9.05
C TYR A 252 -2.46 -11.05 8.30
N THR A 253 -3.36 -12.04 8.15
CA THR A 253 -4.68 -11.86 7.51
C THR A 253 -5.47 -10.73 8.19
N TYR A 254 -5.55 -10.75 9.52
CA TYR A 254 -6.20 -9.69 10.29
C TYR A 254 -5.58 -8.30 10.03
N ARG A 255 -4.24 -8.23 10.02
CA ARG A 255 -3.51 -6.97 9.80
C ARG A 255 -3.64 -6.46 8.37
N PHE A 256 -3.57 -7.36 7.40
CA PHE A 256 -3.71 -7.00 5.98
C PHE A 256 -5.09 -6.42 5.69
N LEU A 257 -6.15 -7.10 6.11
CA LEU A 257 -7.52 -6.63 5.90
C LEU A 257 -7.80 -5.33 6.66
N GLY A 258 -7.32 -5.18 7.90
CA GLY A 258 -7.44 -3.92 8.63
C GLY A 258 -6.67 -2.76 7.98
N ALA A 259 -5.52 -3.03 7.37
CA ALA A 259 -4.78 -2.03 6.61
C ALA A 259 -5.52 -1.63 5.32
N ALA A 260 -6.09 -2.61 4.61
CA ALA A 260 -6.89 -2.38 3.42
C ALA A 260 -8.11 -1.50 3.74
N ARG A 261 -8.85 -1.78 4.83
CA ARG A 261 -9.97 -0.95 5.28
C ARG A 261 -9.54 0.48 5.59
N ALA A 262 -8.41 0.63 6.30
CA ALA A 262 -7.88 1.96 6.64
C ALA A 262 -7.42 2.75 5.42
N ASP A 263 -7.02 2.09 4.36
CA ASP A 263 -6.57 2.73 3.12
C ASP A 263 -7.76 3.15 2.25
N SER A 264 -8.78 2.31 2.13
CA SER A 264 -10.04 2.63 1.43
C SER A 264 -10.76 3.82 2.04
N SER A 265 -10.87 3.91 3.38
CA SER A 265 -11.53 5.04 4.07
C SER A 265 -10.80 6.38 3.96
N LYS A 266 -9.63 6.46 3.33
CA LYS A 266 -8.89 7.71 3.11
C LYS A 266 -9.06 8.26 1.70
N VAL A 267 -9.69 7.50 0.82
CA VAL A 267 -9.91 7.87 -0.58
C VAL A 267 -11.28 8.55 -0.76
N GLU A 268 -12.20 8.36 0.18
CA GLU A 268 -13.45 9.10 0.31
C GLU A 268 -13.21 10.44 1.06
#